data_a832cc0174b8cc499ad4a29bf642e263
#
_entry.id   a832cc0174b8cc499ad4a29bf642e263
#
_cell.length_a   1.000
_cell.length_b   1.000
_cell.length_c   1.000
_cell.angle_alpha   90.00
_cell.angle_beta   90.00
_cell.angle_gamma   90.00
#
_symmetry.space_group_name_H-M   'P 1'
#
loop_
_entity.id
_entity.type
_entity.pdbx_description
1 polymer ?
#
loop_
_entity_poly.entity_id
_entity_poly.type
_entity_poly.pdbx_seq_one_letter_code
_entity_poly.pdbx_strand_id
1 'polypeptide(L)'
;MIDINLLRENPEIFRASQRARGKDEAHVDRILEADAARRASIGTYENLRAEQNAFGKQVAKAPKEEKPGLVAQAKELAAHVANAKAASEAKTAEYEELLSSIENLIIDGVPTGGEDDFVVLKEVGTPRDFAAEGFEPRDHLEIGELIGGIDMARGAKVSGSRFYFLKGQVARLEQALMWMALDLATANGFTMMTTPTLVRPEIMNGTGFNVKHDDEIYRLERDDLYLVGTSEVALAGYHMDEILDLGDGPKKYLGWSSCYRREAGAAGKDTRGIIRVHQFNKAEMFVYCQVEQAEEIHEQMRALEEEMLQKCGLAYRVIDTAAGDLGTSAARKFDCEAWVPTQDTYRELTSTSNCTTYQARRLNIRERTADTMDDAGNVRKGRTRAVATLNGTLATTRWVVAILETHQQPDGSVRIPEALRPYMGGAEVIPVV
;
A
#
# COMPACT_ATOMS: atom_id res chain seq x y z
N MET A 1 -1.89 10.95 -2.76
CA MET A 1 -2.47 12.12 -3.50
C MET A 1 -1.51 12.55 -4.58
N ILE A 2 -1.99 12.82 -5.79
CA ILE A 2 -1.17 13.33 -6.89
C ILE A 2 -0.72 14.78 -6.66
N ASP A 3 0.28 15.23 -7.44
CA ASP A 3 0.70 16.63 -7.43
C ASP A 3 -0.22 17.48 -8.31
N ILE A 4 -1.00 18.37 -7.70
CA ILE A 4 -1.94 19.24 -8.44
C ILE A 4 -1.22 20.23 -9.36
N ASN A 5 0.02 20.64 -9.06
CA ASN A 5 0.76 21.53 -9.94
C ASN A 5 1.17 20.78 -11.21
N LEU A 6 1.67 19.54 -11.06
CA LEU A 6 1.97 18.68 -12.21
C LEU A 6 0.71 18.38 -13.03
N LEU A 7 -0.43 18.15 -12.37
CA LEU A 7 -1.71 17.95 -13.07
C LEU A 7 -2.12 19.17 -13.91
N ARG A 8 -1.96 20.39 -13.37
CA ARG A 8 -2.27 21.63 -14.10
C ARG A 8 -1.34 21.85 -15.29
N GLU A 9 -0.05 21.55 -15.11
CA GLU A 9 0.96 21.74 -16.14
C GLU A 9 0.86 20.72 -17.26
N ASN A 10 0.57 19.46 -16.91
CA ASN A 10 0.59 18.33 -17.84
C ASN A 10 -0.63 17.40 -17.64
N PRO A 11 -1.87 17.86 -17.87
CA PRO A 11 -3.06 17.06 -17.63
C PRO A 11 -3.13 15.78 -18.48
N GLU A 12 -2.50 15.79 -19.66
CA GLU A 12 -2.56 14.67 -20.60
C GLU A 12 -1.85 13.42 -20.10
N ILE A 13 -0.75 13.56 -19.35
CA ILE A 13 -0.09 12.37 -18.75
C ILE A 13 -1.00 11.68 -17.74
N PHE A 14 -1.82 12.44 -17.01
CA PHE A 14 -2.80 11.88 -16.07
C PHE A 14 -3.98 11.23 -16.79
N ARG A 15 -4.48 11.84 -17.89
CA ARG A 15 -5.52 11.21 -18.72
C ARG A 15 -5.01 9.89 -19.31
N ALA A 16 -3.79 9.89 -19.85
CA ALA A 16 -3.15 8.69 -20.38
C ALA A 16 -3.01 7.60 -19.31
N SER A 17 -2.61 7.98 -18.08
CA SER A 17 -2.53 7.07 -16.94
C SER A 17 -3.91 6.50 -16.57
N GLN A 18 -4.97 7.32 -16.54
CA GLN A 18 -6.32 6.83 -16.26
C GLN A 18 -6.81 5.88 -17.37
N ARG A 19 -6.56 6.18 -18.64
CA ARG A 19 -6.87 5.27 -19.77
C ARG A 19 -6.15 3.92 -19.63
N ALA A 20 -4.84 3.95 -19.33
CA ALA A 20 -4.05 2.73 -19.14
C ALA A 20 -4.58 1.85 -17.99
N ARG A 21 -5.11 2.49 -16.95
CA ARG A 21 -5.76 1.82 -15.80
C ARG A 21 -7.21 1.39 -16.09
N GLY A 22 -7.76 1.64 -17.28
CA GLY A 22 -9.17 1.39 -17.59
C GLY A 22 -10.13 2.27 -16.78
N LYS A 23 -9.69 3.46 -16.33
CA LYS A 23 -10.48 4.42 -15.56
C LYS A 23 -10.96 5.58 -16.43
N ASP A 24 -11.95 6.32 -15.90
CA ASP A 24 -12.52 7.49 -16.57
C ASP A 24 -11.53 8.66 -16.61
N GLU A 25 -10.99 8.95 -17.79
CA GLU A 25 -10.08 10.08 -18.00
C GLU A 25 -10.71 11.46 -17.74
N ALA A 26 -12.04 11.57 -17.89
CA ALA A 26 -12.77 12.82 -17.60
C ALA A 26 -12.71 13.20 -16.11
N HIS A 27 -12.29 12.26 -15.23
CA HIS A 27 -12.03 12.56 -13.83
C HIS A 27 -10.94 13.64 -13.65
N VAL A 28 -9.94 13.64 -14.53
CA VAL A 28 -8.88 14.67 -14.56
C VAL A 28 -9.48 16.06 -14.78
N ASP A 29 -10.42 16.18 -15.73
CA ASP A 29 -11.06 17.47 -16.04
C ASP A 29 -11.94 17.95 -14.88
N ARG A 30 -12.68 17.04 -14.25
CA ARG A 30 -13.47 17.36 -13.03
C ARG A 30 -12.60 17.90 -11.89
N ILE A 31 -11.40 17.33 -11.68
CA ILE A 31 -10.44 17.83 -10.67
C ILE A 31 -9.96 19.23 -11.03
N LEU A 32 -9.60 19.47 -12.29
CA LEU A 32 -9.13 20.79 -12.74
C LEU A 32 -10.22 21.86 -12.62
N GLU A 33 -11.47 21.55 -12.97
CA GLU A 33 -12.63 22.44 -12.80
C GLU A 33 -12.88 22.75 -11.33
N ALA A 34 -12.88 21.73 -10.46
CA ALA A 34 -13.05 21.90 -9.02
C ALA A 34 -11.91 22.73 -8.40
N ASP A 35 -10.66 22.52 -8.83
CA ASP A 35 -9.52 23.33 -8.39
C ASP A 35 -9.65 24.80 -8.82
N ALA A 36 -10.10 25.07 -10.04
CA ALA A 36 -10.34 26.41 -10.53
C ALA A 36 -11.46 27.10 -9.72
N ALA A 37 -12.58 26.40 -9.48
CA ALA A 37 -13.70 26.89 -8.69
C ALA A 37 -13.29 27.17 -7.22
N ARG A 38 -12.51 26.25 -6.62
CA ARG A 38 -11.96 26.43 -5.28
C ARG A 38 -11.09 27.69 -5.19
N ARG A 39 -10.13 27.86 -6.10
CA ARG A 39 -9.25 29.04 -6.11
C ARG A 39 -10.03 30.36 -6.27
N ALA A 40 -11.03 30.36 -7.14
CA ALA A 40 -11.90 31.53 -7.35
C ALA A 40 -12.72 31.85 -6.07
N SER A 41 -13.28 30.83 -5.41
CA SER A 41 -14.08 31.02 -4.20
C SER A 41 -13.23 31.51 -3.01
N ILE A 42 -11.99 31.00 -2.87
CA ILE A 42 -11.02 31.49 -1.87
C ILE A 42 -10.71 32.97 -2.11
N GLY A 43 -10.39 33.36 -3.37
CA GLY A 43 -10.11 34.73 -3.72
C GLY A 43 -11.29 35.68 -3.43
N THR A 44 -12.54 35.24 -3.70
CA THR A 44 -13.75 36.01 -3.37
C THR A 44 -13.88 36.21 -1.87
N TYR A 45 -13.69 35.14 -1.08
CA TYR A 45 -13.75 35.23 0.39
C TYR A 45 -12.65 36.14 0.95
N GLU A 46 -11.41 36.03 0.48
CA GLU A 46 -10.29 36.85 0.94
C GLU A 46 -10.51 38.34 0.62
N ASN A 47 -11.01 38.66 -0.58
CA ASN A 47 -11.33 40.03 -0.99
C ASN A 47 -12.44 40.65 -0.12
N LEU A 48 -13.56 39.94 0.08
CA LEU A 48 -14.66 40.40 0.96
C LEU A 48 -14.21 40.56 2.40
N ARG A 49 -13.33 39.67 2.90
CA ARG A 49 -12.77 39.80 4.25
C ARG A 49 -11.84 40.99 4.37
N ALA A 50 -11.03 41.29 3.35
CA ALA A 50 -10.19 42.48 3.33
C ALA A 50 -11.06 43.77 3.32
N GLU A 51 -12.15 43.80 2.53
CA GLU A 51 -13.12 44.88 2.49
C GLU A 51 -13.79 45.08 3.86
N GLN A 52 -14.24 43.99 4.49
CA GLN A 52 -14.83 44.02 5.85
C GLN A 52 -13.88 44.62 6.88
N ASN A 53 -12.60 44.24 6.83
CA ASN A 53 -11.58 44.76 7.73
C ASN A 53 -11.33 46.27 7.52
N ALA A 54 -11.30 46.69 6.25
CA ALA A 54 -11.15 48.10 5.90
C ALA A 54 -12.37 48.92 6.33
N PHE A 55 -13.59 48.41 6.07
CA PHE A 55 -14.84 49.05 6.46
C PHE A 55 -14.97 49.13 7.96
N GLY A 56 -14.59 48.11 8.74
CA GLY A 56 -14.55 48.14 10.19
C GLY A 56 -13.70 49.28 10.76
N LYS A 57 -12.55 49.57 10.13
CA LYS A 57 -11.70 50.71 10.49
C LYS A 57 -12.39 52.07 10.21
N GLN A 58 -13.16 52.16 9.09
CA GLN A 58 -13.94 53.33 8.75
C GLN A 58 -15.08 53.59 9.76
N VAL A 59 -15.85 52.55 10.09
CA VAL A 59 -16.91 52.61 11.11
C VAL A 59 -16.37 53.09 12.47
N ALA A 60 -15.18 52.60 12.88
CA ALA A 60 -14.55 52.98 14.13
C ALA A 60 -14.23 54.47 14.20
N LYS A 61 -13.86 55.09 13.09
CA LYS A 61 -13.45 56.51 12.94
C LYS A 61 -14.61 57.43 12.66
N ALA A 62 -15.81 56.96 12.34
CA ALA A 62 -16.95 57.75 11.90
C ALA A 62 -17.56 58.59 13.01
N PRO A 63 -18.12 59.78 12.69
CA PRO A 63 -18.90 60.58 13.61
C PRO A 63 -20.10 59.83 14.16
N LYS A 64 -20.54 60.19 15.39
CA LYS A 64 -21.61 59.49 16.11
C LYS A 64 -22.93 59.46 15.33
N GLU A 65 -23.19 60.42 14.52
CA GLU A 65 -24.43 60.60 13.72
C GLU A 65 -24.47 59.63 12.51
N GLU A 66 -23.33 59.30 11.94
CA GLU A 66 -23.21 58.38 10.76
C GLU A 66 -23.12 56.90 11.16
N LYS A 67 -22.75 56.61 12.43
CA LYS A 67 -22.53 55.24 12.90
C LYS A 67 -23.70 54.28 12.68
N PRO A 68 -24.98 54.66 12.90
CA PRO A 68 -26.08 53.69 12.71
C PRO A 68 -26.21 53.18 11.29
N GLY A 69 -26.04 54.05 10.28
CA GLY A 69 -26.06 53.64 8.86
C GLY A 69 -24.87 52.76 8.48
N LEU A 70 -23.67 53.11 8.96
CA LEU A 70 -22.46 52.33 8.71
C LEU A 70 -22.48 50.96 9.41
N VAL A 71 -23.10 50.87 10.60
CA VAL A 71 -23.30 49.60 11.31
C VAL A 71 -24.24 48.68 10.55
N ALA A 72 -25.30 49.21 9.93
CA ALA A 72 -26.19 48.39 9.07
C ALA A 72 -25.46 47.82 7.88
N GLN A 73 -24.63 48.65 7.19
CA GLN A 73 -23.80 48.21 6.07
C GLN A 73 -22.72 47.16 6.51
N ALA A 74 -22.12 47.39 7.70
CA ALA A 74 -21.16 46.43 8.25
C ALA A 74 -21.79 45.05 8.51
N LYS A 75 -23.06 45.05 8.95
CA LYS A 75 -23.81 43.81 9.18
C LYS A 75 -24.12 43.07 7.87
N GLU A 76 -24.48 43.81 6.83
CA GLU A 76 -24.71 43.24 5.48
C GLU A 76 -23.41 42.65 4.88
N LEU A 77 -22.32 43.42 4.99
CA LEU A 77 -21.00 42.95 4.55
C LEU A 77 -20.55 41.71 5.33
N ALA A 78 -20.82 41.66 6.64
CA ALA A 78 -20.52 40.48 7.44
C ALA A 78 -21.32 39.25 7.01
N ALA A 79 -22.56 39.39 6.55
CA ALA A 79 -23.36 38.33 6.00
C ALA A 79 -22.76 37.82 4.65
N HIS A 80 -22.31 38.75 3.78
CA HIS A 80 -21.64 38.40 2.54
C HIS A 80 -20.34 37.63 2.79
N VAL A 81 -19.51 38.04 3.73
CA VAL A 81 -18.27 37.34 4.11
C VAL A 81 -18.58 35.95 4.65
N ALA A 82 -19.62 35.79 5.49
CA ALA A 82 -20.01 34.48 6.00
C ALA A 82 -20.46 33.52 4.88
N ASN A 83 -21.28 34.02 3.93
CA ASN A 83 -21.72 33.23 2.77
C ASN A 83 -20.54 32.85 1.86
N ALA A 84 -19.63 33.78 1.59
CA ALA A 84 -18.43 33.51 0.78
C ALA A 84 -17.50 32.49 1.46
N LYS A 85 -17.37 32.53 2.79
CA LYS A 85 -16.64 31.55 3.57
C LYS A 85 -17.25 30.15 3.41
N ALA A 86 -18.55 30.01 3.63
CA ALA A 86 -19.25 28.73 3.49
C ALA A 86 -19.12 28.18 2.04
N ALA A 87 -19.24 29.02 1.03
CA ALA A 87 -19.05 28.64 -0.36
C ALA A 87 -17.61 28.16 -0.63
N SER A 88 -16.60 28.84 -0.07
CA SER A 88 -15.20 28.44 -0.18
C SER A 88 -14.91 27.11 0.51
N GLU A 89 -15.47 26.88 1.68
CA GLU A 89 -15.35 25.61 2.41
C GLU A 89 -16.00 24.46 1.62
N ALA A 90 -17.18 24.67 1.04
CA ALA A 90 -17.87 23.67 0.22
C ALA A 90 -17.06 23.33 -1.05
N LYS A 91 -16.51 24.35 -1.74
CA LYS A 91 -15.67 24.12 -2.95
C LYS A 91 -14.34 23.46 -2.60
N THR A 92 -13.80 23.70 -1.43
CA THR A 92 -12.60 23.03 -0.95
C THR A 92 -12.87 21.53 -0.68
N ALA A 93 -13.97 21.22 -0.01
CA ALA A 93 -14.37 19.84 0.26
C ALA A 93 -14.64 19.05 -1.03
N GLU A 94 -15.37 19.63 -2.01
CA GLU A 94 -15.59 19.03 -3.34
C GLU A 94 -14.26 18.71 -4.07
N TYR A 95 -13.34 19.67 -4.06
CA TYR A 95 -12.02 19.48 -4.65
C TYR A 95 -11.21 18.37 -3.96
N GLU A 96 -11.19 18.35 -2.63
CA GLU A 96 -10.46 17.37 -1.85
C GLU A 96 -11.01 15.94 -2.07
N GLU A 97 -12.33 15.80 -2.14
CA GLU A 97 -12.98 14.53 -2.47
C GLU A 97 -12.55 14.02 -3.84
N LEU A 98 -12.67 14.85 -4.89
CA LEU A 98 -12.25 14.48 -6.25
C LEU A 98 -10.76 14.16 -6.34
N LEU A 99 -9.90 14.99 -5.72
CA LEU A 99 -8.46 14.77 -5.73
C LEU A 99 -8.05 13.53 -4.94
N SER A 100 -8.80 13.17 -3.90
CA SER A 100 -8.53 11.98 -3.09
C SER A 100 -8.91 10.68 -3.81
N SER A 101 -9.78 10.73 -4.79
CA SER A 101 -10.30 9.55 -5.49
C SER A 101 -9.51 9.17 -6.76
N ILE A 102 -8.58 10.02 -7.24
CA ILE A 102 -7.76 9.68 -8.40
C ILE A 102 -6.60 8.76 -8.01
N GLU A 103 -6.34 7.79 -8.87
CA GLU A 103 -5.21 6.87 -8.73
C GLU A 103 -3.87 7.58 -8.98
N ASN A 104 -2.80 6.97 -8.47
CA ASN A 104 -1.44 7.47 -8.71
C ASN A 104 -1.10 7.44 -10.21
N LEU A 105 -0.24 8.37 -10.61
CA LEU A 105 0.33 8.41 -11.96
C LEU A 105 1.24 7.19 -12.17
N ILE A 106 1.01 6.43 -13.24
CA ILE A 106 1.87 5.30 -13.59
C ILE A 106 3.24 5.77 -14.08
N ILE A 107 4.26 4.95 -13.85
CA ILE A 107 5.61 5.14 -14.39
C ILE A 107 5.64 4.67 -15.86
N ASP A 108 6.47 5.29 -16.67
CA ASP A 108 6.66 4.92 -18.07
C ASP A 108 7.08 3.44 -18.19
N GLY A 109 6.51 2.75 -19.18
CA GLY A 109 6.79 1.35 -19.45
C GLY A 109 5.94 0.33 -18.67
N VAL A 110 5.04 0.79 -17.78
CA VAL A 110 4.05 -0.09 -17.13
C VAL A 110 3.10 -0.65 -18.21
N PRO A 111 2.87 -1.98 -18.26
CA PRO A 111 1.95 -2.59 -19.21
C PRO A 111 0.54 -2.02 -19.08
N THR A 112 -0.15 -1.82 -20.19
CA THR A 112 -1.56 -1.37 -20.21
C THR A 112 -2.49 -2.59 -20.21
N GLY A 113 -3.67 -2.45 -19.61
CA GLY A 113 -4.67 -3.53 -19.60
C GLY A 113 -5.12 -3.92 -18.21
N GLY A 114 -5.83 -5.06 -18.12
CA GLY A 114 -6.35 -5.63 -16.88
C GLY A 114 -5.44 -6.70 -16.24
N GLU A 115 -6.02 -7.49 -15.34
CA GLU A 115 -5.30 -8.50 -14.53
C GLU A 115 -4.48 -9.50 -15.39
N ASP A 116 -4.97 -9.87 -16.59
CA ASP A 116 -4.34 -10.86 -17.47
C ASP A 116 -3.31 -10.25 -18.44
N ASP A 117 -3.18 -8.92 -18.51
CA ASP A 117 -2.31 -8.22 -19.47
C ASP A 117 -0.91 -7.90 -18.89
N PHE A 118 -0.48 -8.61 -17.85
CA PHE A 118 0.86 -8.48 -17.27
C PHE A 118 1.96 -8.95 -18.24
N VAL A 119 3.18 -8.50 -18.02
CA VAL A 119 4.37 -8.95 -18.77
C VAL A 119 5.23 -9.83 -17.89
N VAL A 120 5.52 -11.07 -18.35
CA VAL A 120 6.49 -11.94 -17.69
C VAL A 120 7.89 -11.40 -17.95
N LEU A 121 8.59 -10.98 -16.91
CA LEU A 121 9.95 -10.46 -17.00
C LEU A 121 10.98 -11.61 -17.03
N LYS A 122 10.73 -12.65 -16.24
CA LYS A 122 11.56 -13.86 -16.18
C LYS A 122 10.86 -15.02 -15.48
N GLU A 123 11.34 -16.22 -15.79
CA GLU A 123 11.01 -17.44 -15.06
C GLU A 123 12.29 -18.03 -14.46
N VAL A 124 12.20 -18.54 -13.23
CA VAL A 124 13.34 -19.07 -12.47
C VAL A 124 12.99 -20.42 -11.87
N GLY A 125 13.85 -21.39 -12.06
CA GLY A 125 13.63 -22.78 -11.66
C GLY A 125 12.72 -23.51 -12.64
N THR A 126 12.51 -24.79 -12.35
CA THR A 126 11.61 -25.66 -13.12
C THR A 126 10.60 -26.26 -12.15
N PRO A 127 9.30 -26.20 -12.46
CA PRO A 127 8.29 -26.92 -11.69
C PRO A 127 8.68 -28.40 -11.52
N ARG A 128 8.46 -28.93 -10.33
CA ARG A 128 8.76 -30.33 -10.01
C ARG A 128 7.83 -31.25 -10.80
N ASP A 129 8.39 -32.24 -11.46
CA ASP A 129 7.65 -33.24 -12.24
C ASP A 129 7.35 -34.47 -11.38
N PHE A 130 6.18 -34.44 -10.71
CA PHE A 130 5.72 -35.54 -9.85
C PHE A 130 5.40 -36.81 -10.64
N ALA A 131 4.97 -36.68 -11.90
CA ALA A 131 4.69 -37.84 -12.74
C ALA A 131 5.97 -38.62 -13.06
N ALA A 132 7.09 -37.93 -13.37
CA ALA A 132 8.40 -38.51 -13.54
C ALA A 132 8.91 -39.17 -12.24
N GLU A 133 8.52 -38.69 -11.09
CA GLU A 133 8.84 -39.26 -9.78
C GLU A 133 7.91 -40.42 -9.38
N GLY A 134 6.83 -40.67 -10.14
CA GLY A 134 5.95 -41.81 -10.00
C GLY A 134 4.83 -41.67 -8.96
N PHE A 135 4.42 -40.43 -8.62
CA PHE A 135 3.26 -40.20 -7.75
C PHE A 135 2.52 -38.90 -8.11
N GLU A 136 1.24 -38.84 -7.74
CA GLU A 136 0.39 -37.65 -7.90
C GLU A 136 0.58 -36.71 -6.71
N PRO A 137 0.71 -35.38 -6.96
CA PRO A 137 0.81 -34.42 -5.87
C PRO A 137 -0.52 -34.28 -5.11
N ARG A 138 -0.45 -34.22 -3.80
CA ARG A 138 -1.56 -33.87 -2.89
C ARG A 138 -1.61 -32.37 -2.70
N ASP A 139 -2.82 -31.84 -2.48
CA ASP A 139 -2.95 -30.43 -2.11
C ASP A 139 -2.51 -30.20 -0.65
N HIS A 140 -2.26 -28.92 -0.33
CA HIS A 140 -1.76 -28.53 1.00
C HIS A 140 -2.69 -28.90 2.16
N LEU A 141 -4.01 -29.08 1.91
CA LEU A 141 -4.94 -29.58 2.94
C LEU A 141 -4.75 -31.07 3.19
N GLU A 142 -4.68 -31.87 2.13
CA GLU A 142 -4.44 -33.31 2.25
C GLU A 142 -3.09 -33.57 2.93
N ILE A 143 -2.06 -32.83 2.55
CA ILE A 143 -0.76 -32.87 3.25
C ILE A 143 -0.93 -32.42 4.70
N GLY A 144 -1.62 -31.30 4.92
CA GLY A 144 -1.88 -30.72 6.23
C GLY A 144 -2.62 -31.68 7.18
N GLU A 145 -3.52 -32.52 6.65
CA GLU A 145 -4.19 -33.60 7.40
C GLU A 145 -3.20 -34.71 7.75
N LEU A 146 -2.41 -35.20 6.78
CA LEU A 146 -1.43 -36.26 6.98
C LEU A 146 -0.38 -35.91 8.04
N ILE A 147 0.11 -34.68 8.03
CA ILE A 147 1.11 -34.20 9.02
C ILE A 147 0.48 -33.52 10.25
N GLY A 148 -0.86 -33.56 10.37
CA GLY A 148 -1.60 -33.00 11.50
C GLY A 148 -1.43 -31.47 11.68
N GLY A 149 -1.11 -30.75 10.61
CA GLY A 149 -0.60 -29.37 10.65
C GLY A 149 -1.61 -28.27 10.34
N ILE A 150 -2.69 -28.54 9.59
CA ILE A 150 -3.72 -27.56 9.19
C ILE A 150 -5.08 -28.04 9.69
N ASP A 151 -5.83 -27.15 10.36
CA ASP A 151 -7.14 -27.48 10.92
C ASP A 151 -8.19 -26.41 10.53
N MET A 152 -8.83 -26.64 9.40
CA MET A 152 -9.90 -25.78 8.90
C MET A 152 -11.20 -25.95 9.68
N ALA A 153 -11.50 -27.17 10.13
CA ALA A 153 -12.75 -27.45 10.83
C ALA A 153 -12.85 -26.71 12.16
N ARG A 154 -11.77 -26.69 12.94
CA ARG A 154 -11.73 -25.94 14.19
C ARG A 154 -11.62 -24.44 13.95
N GLY A 155 -10.93 -24.00 12.89
CA GLY A 155 -10.93 -22.59 12.47
C GLY A 155 -12.35 -22.11 12.18
N ALA A 156 -13.10 -22.85 11.35
CA ALA A 156 -14.48 -22.55 11.03
C ALA A 156 -15.41 -22.58 12.27
N LYS A 157 -15.18 -23.50 13.18
CA LYS A 157 -15.94 -23.59 14.45
C LYS A 157 -15.75 -22.36 15.34
N VAL A 158 -14.53 -21.81 15.38
CA VAL A 158 -14.20 -20.69 16.28
C VAL A 158 -14.55 -19.34 15.67
N SER A 159 -14.28 -19.14 14.37
CA SER A 159 -14.33 -17.83 13.75
C SER A 159 -15.12 -17.76 12.44
N GLY A 160 -15.62 -18.88 11.94
CA GLY A 160 -16.33 -18.97 10.67
C GLY A 160 -15.47 -19.46 9.51
N SER A 161 -16.04 -19.44 8.30
CA SER A 161 -15.34 -19.86 7.08
C SER A 161 -14.06 -19.03 6.85
N ARG A 162 -13.08 -19.62 6.13
CA ARG A 162 -11.79 -18.99 5.80
C ARG A 162 -10.92 -18.62 7.01
N PHE A 163 -11.22 -19.17 8.21
CA PHE A 163 -10.32 -19.19 9.36
C PHE A 163 -9.77 -20.60 9.57
N TYR A 164 -8.58 -20.68 10.13
CA TYR A 164 -7.82 -21.93 10.26
C TYR A 164 -6.97 -21.91 11.54
N PHE A 165 -6.49 -23.08 11.93
CA PHE A 165 -5.38 -23.22 12.85
C PHE A 165 -4.22 -23.90 12.14
N LEU A 166 -3.01 -23.35 12.26
CA LEU A 166 -1.77 -24.09 12.03
C LEU A 166 -1.34 -24.75 13.34
N LYS A 167 -0.83 -25.97 13.25
CA LYS A 167 -0.43 -26.74 14.42
C LYS A 167 0.95 -27.39 14.22
N GLY A 168 1.63 -27.67 15.35
CA GLY A 168 2.86 -28.45 15.36
C GLY A 168 3.93 -27.89 14.41
N GLN A 169 4.46 -28.75 13.56
CA GLN A 169 5.56 -28.40 12.67
C GLN A 169 5.14 -27.41 11.56
N VAL A 170 3.87 -27.39 11.13
CA VAL A 170 3.41 -26.41 10.13
C VAL A 170 3.32 -25.01 10.73
N ALA A 171 2.85 -24.88 11.97
CA ALA A 171 2.89 -23.60 12.67
C ALA A 171 4.34 -23.12 12.86
N ARG A 172 5.26 -24.03 13.16
CA ARG A 172 6.68 -23.72 13.25
C ARG A 172 7.28 -23.33 11.90
N LEU A 173 6.86 -23.97 10.80
CA LEU A 173 7.29 -23.64 9.45
C LEU A 173 6.91 -22.20 9.08
N GLU A 174 5.68 -21.77 9.39
CA GLU A 174 5.27 -20.37 9.19
C GLU A 174 6.16 -19.40 10.00
N GLN A 175 6.40 -19.70 11.28
CA GLN A 175 7.28 -18.89 12.11
C GLN A 175 8.72 -18.86 11.56
N ALA A 176 9.24 -20.00 11.12
CA ALA A 176 10.56 -20.12 10.52
C ALA A 176 10.71 -19.25 9.27
N LEU A 177 9.67 -19.25 8.42
CA LEU A 177 9.63 -18.42 7.21
C LEU A 177 9.65 -16.92 7.56
N MET A 178 8.86 -16.50 8.55
CA MET A 178 8.85 -15.10 9.01
C MET A 178 10.22 -14.69 9.59
N TRP A 179 10.84 -15.53 10.41
CA TRP A 179 12.16 -15.24 10.96
C TRP A 179 13.24 -15.16 9.88
N MET A 180 13.22 -16.05 8.89
CA MET A 180 14.15 -15.98 7.75
C MET A 180 13.98 -14.67 6.97
N ALA A 181 12.74 -14.22 6.76
CA ALA A 181 12.45 -12.93 6.12
C ALA A 181 12.99 -11.74 6.94
N LEU A 182 12.85 -11.79 8.28
CA LEU A 182 13.38 -10.76 9.18
C LEU A 182 14.91 -10.69 9.14
N ASP A 183 15.57 -11.84 9.16
CA ASP A 183 17.04 -11.91 9.11
C ASP A 183 17.56 -11.40 7.76
N LEU A 184 16.94 -11.80 6.65
CA LEU A 184 17.30 -11.32 5.32
C LEU A 184 17.15 -9.81 5.19
N ALA A 185 16.02 -9.25 5.61
CA ALA A 185 15.81 -7.82 5.55
C ALA A 185 16.77 -7.04 6.44
N THR A 186 17.01 -7.52 7.66
CA THR A 186 17.96 -6.88 8.60
C THR A 186 19.37 -6.86 8.03
N ALA A 187 19.81 -7.95 7.38
CA ALA A 187 21.11 -8.01 6.71
C ALA A 187 21.22 -7.01 5.54
N ASN A 188 20.08 -6.55 4.99
CA ASN A 188 19.99 -5.56 3.92
C ASN A 188 19.59 -4.14 4.41
N GLY A 189 19.81 -3.88 5.70
CA GLY A 189 19.68 -2.55 6.30
C GLY A 189 18.25 -2.15 6.68
N PHE A 190 17.31 -3.09 6.74
CA PHE A 190 15.97 -2.83 7.25
C PHE A 190 15.96 -2.90 8.78
N THR A 191 15.24 -1.97 9.39
CA THR A 191 14.95 -1.99 10.83
C THR A 191 13.69 -2.80 11.06
N MET A 192 13.80 -3.88 11.84
CA MET A 192 12.64 -4.69 12.25
C MET A 192 11.74 -3.89 13.19
N MET A 193 10.43 -3.95 12.93
CA MET A 193 9.41 -3.26 13.73
C MET A 193 8.25 -4.21 14.07
N THR A 194 7.77 -4.13 15.29
CA THR A 194 6.46 -4.65 15.69
C THR A 194 5.44 -3.53 15.53
N THR A 195 4.50 -3.70 14.61
CA THR A 195 3.54 -2.66 14.25
C THR A 195 2.18 -2.86 14.92
N PRO A 196 1.43 -1.78 15.21
CA PRO A 196 0.03 -1.91 15.55
C PRO A 196 -0.76 -2.50 14.36
N THR A 197 -1.76 -3.33 14.64
CA THR A 197 -2.68 -3.88 13.64
C THR A 197 -3.99 -3.11 13.54
N LEU A 198 -4.20 -2.16 14.43
CA LEU A 198 -5.31 -1.21 14.44
C LEU A 198 -4.78 0.19 14.12
N VAL A 199 -5.38 0.83 13.14
CA VAL A 199 -4.97 2.15 12.68
C VAL A 199 -6.16 3.10 12.61
N ARG A 200 -5.86 4.41 12.71
CA ARG A 200 -6.85 5.47 12.58
C ARG A 200 -7.31 5.65 11.12
N PRO A 201 -8.53 6.22 10.92
CA PRO A 201 -9.05 6.49 9.57
C PRO A 201 -8.10 7.34 8.71
N GLU A 202 -7.45 8.36 9.27
CA GLU A 202 -6.54 9.22 8.54
C GLU A 202 -5.30 8.47 8.00
N ILE A 203 -4.81 7.46 8.72
CA ILE A 203 -3.70 6.62 8.27
C ILE A 203 -4.16 5.70 7.13
N MET A 204 -5.32 5.05 7.30
CA MET A 204 -5.91 4.19 6.28
C MET A 204 -6.17 4.97 4.98
N ASN A 205 -6.79 6.15 5.09
CA ASN A 205 -7.02 7.04 3.96
C ASN A 205 -5.70 7.53 3.34
N GLY A 206 -4.70 7.84 4.15
CA GLY A 206 -3.38 8.30 3.72
C GLY A 206 -2.66 7.32 2.82
N THR A 207 -2.82 6.03 3.07
CA THR A 207 -2.24 4.95 2.25
C THR A 207 -3.04 4.64 0.99
N GLY A 208 -4.28 5.11 0.88
CA GLY A 208 -5.13 4.91 -0.30
C GLY A 208 -6.05 3.69 -0.21
N PHE A 209 -6.08 2.98 0.92
CA PHE A 209 -6.89 1.76 1.06
C PHE A 209 -8.39 2.02 1.31
N ASN A 210 -8.77 3.09 1.98
CA ASN A 210 -10.14 3.24 2.47
C ASN A 210 -11.16 3.71 1.41
N VAL A 211 -10.75 4.51 0.44
CA VAL A 211 -11.72 5.26 -0.41
C VAL A 211 -12.54 4.38 -1.36
N LYS A 212 -12.04 3.18 -1.71
CA LYS A 212 -12.68 2.30 -2.72
C LYS A 212 -12.91 0.85 -2.26
N HIS A 213 -12.43 0.48 -1.08
CA HIS A 213 -12.39 -0.91 -0.62
C HIS A 213 -12.89 -1.08 0.80
N ASP A 214 -13.88 -0.28 1.22
CA ASP A 214 -14.46 -0.35 2.56
C ASP A 214 -15.05 -1.74 2.85
N ASP A 215 -15.57 -2.42 1.82
CA ASP A 215 -16.08 -3.78 1.93
C ASP A 215 -15.00 -4.83 2.22
N GLU A 216 -13.73 -4.56 1.88
CA GLU A 216 -12.59 -5.46 2.11
C GLU A 216 -11.96 -5.28 3.50
N ILE A 217 -12.27 -4.18 4.21
CA ILE A 217 -11.60 -3.78 5.44
C ILE A 217 -12.50 -4.03 6.65
N TYR A 218 -11.93 -4.60 7.72
CA TYR A 218 -12.61 -4.70 9.01
C TYR A 218 -12.55 -3.36 9.74
N ARG A 219 -13.69 -2.77 10.05
CA ARG A 219 -13.83 -1.56 10.85
C ARG A 219 -14.38 -1.86 12.23
N LEU A 220 -13.77 -1.27 13.26
CA LEU A 220 -14.26 -1.26 14.62
C LEU A 220 -15.00 0.08 14.85
N GLU A 221 -16.32 0.08 14.65
CA GLU A 221 -17.13 1.30 14.68
C GLU A 221 -17.08 2.04 16.02
N ARG A 222 -16.99 1.30 17.13
CA ARG A 222 -16.99 1.84 18.49
C ARG A 222 -15.75 2.68 18.80
N ASP A 223 -14.61 2.25 18.26
CA ASP A 223 -13.30 2.84 18.52
C ASP A 223 -12.84 3.73 17.36
N ASP A 224 -13.59 3.74 16.25
CA ASP A 224 -13.24 4.37 14.98
C ASP A 224 -11.82 3.97 14.51
N LEU A 225 -11.55 2.67 14.53
CA LEU A 225 -10.29 2.07 14.10
C LEU A 225 -10.54 1.02 13.00
N TYR A 226 -9.49 0.77 12.22
CA TYR A 226 -9.49 -0.24 11.16
C TYR A 226 -8.43 -1.30 11.43
N LEU A 227 -8.75 -2.58 11.17
CA LEU A 227 -7.75 -3.65 11.11
C LEU A 227 -6.99 -3.55 9.79
N VAL A 228 -5.66 -3.65 9.86
CA VAL A 228 -4.81 -3.56 8.68
C VAL A 228 -4.87 -4.84 7.84
N GLY A 229 -4.94 -4.69 6.51
CA GLY A 229 -4.74 -5.78 5.55
C GLY A 229 -3.28 -6.03 5.20
N THR A 230 -2.39 -5.17 5.71
CA THR A 230 -0.93 -5.18 5.54
C THR A 230 -0.30 -4.21 6.55
N SER A 231 0.88 -4.55 7.09
CA SER A 231 1.62 -3.61 7.96
C SER A 231 2.12 -2.37 7.22
N GLU A 232 2.11 -2.37 5.88
CA GLU A 232 2.32 -1.17 5.06
C GLU A 232 1.57 0.04 5.61
N VAL A 233 0.30 -0.14 5.99
CA VAL A 233 -0.55 0.96 6.48
C VAL A 233 0.02 1.59 7.74
N ALA A 234 0.41 0.78 8.71
CA ALA A 234 1.00 1.26 9.96
C ALA A 234 2.39 1.88 9.70
N LEU A 235 3.20 1.25 8.85
CA LEU A 235 4.53 1.71 8.48
C LEU A 235 4.48 3.02 7.69
N ALA A 236 3.53 3.19 6.76
CA ALA A 236 3.34 4.43 6.02
C ALA A 236 2.90 5.59 6.93
N GLY A 237 2.14 5.30 7.98
CA GLY A 237 1.71 6.29 8.97
C GLY A 237 2.78 6.67 9.99
N TYR A 238 3.87 5.89 10.09
CA TYR A 238 4.87 6.03 11.15
C TYR A 238 5.52 7.42 11.19
N HIS A 239 5.73 8.02 10.03
CA HIS A 239 6.32 9.37 9.89
C HIS A 239 5.31 10.44 9.45
N MET A 240 4.01 10.23 9.68
CA MET A 240 3.00 11.22 9.35
C MET A 240 3.34 12.59 9.97
N ASP A 241 3.18 13.67 9.17
CA ASP A 241 3.47 15.06 9.53
C ASP A 241 4.95 15.39 9.85
N GLU A 242 5.88 14.52 9.44
CA GLU A 242 7.32 14.71 9.69
C GLU A 242 8.08 15.22 8.45
N ILE A 243 9.22 15.88 8.74
CA ILE A 243 10.25 16.21 7.75
C ILE A 243 11.44 15.32 8.05
N LEU A 244 11.66 14.34 7.16
CA LEU A 244 12.72 13.35 7.31
C LEU A 244 14.07 13.91 6.89
N ASP A 245 15.11 13.44 7.58
CA ASP A 245 16.49 13.55 7.10
C ASP A 245 16.84 12.26 6.34
N LEU A 246 17.02 12.41 5.03
CA LEU A 246 17.41 11.35 4.09
C LEU A 246 18.86 11.55 3.59
N GLY A 247 19.63 12.45 4.22
CA GLY A 247 21.04 12.70 3.86
C GLY A 247 21.92 11.47 4.04
N ASP A 248 21.64 10.66 5.07
CA ASP A 248 22.33 9.39 5.35
C ASP A 248 21.74 8.18 4.59
N GLY A 249 20.78 8.42 3.72
CA GLY A 249 20.13 7.38 2.91
C GLY A 249 18.66 7.11 3.27
N PRO A 250 18.04 6.13 2.61
CA PRO A 250 16.63 5.79 2.79
C PRO A 250 16.35 5.23 4.19
N LYS A 251 15.13 5.48 4.70
CA LYS A 251 14.64 4.84 5.91
C LYS A 251 13.95 3.54 5.51
N LYS A 252 14.51 2.40 5.92
CA LYS A 252 14.04 1.05 5.57
C LYS A 252 13.48 0.36 6.81
N TYR A 253 12.23 -0.08 6.75
CA TYR A 253 11.53 -0.76 7.84
C TYR A 253 10.98 -2.10 7.39
N LEU A 254 10.95 -3.08 8.29
CA LEU A 254 10.29 -4.36 8.09
C LEU A 254 9.29 -4.58 9.22
N GLY A 255 8.00 -4.68 8.90
CA GLY A 255 6.94 -4.98 9.84
C GLY A 255 6.47 -6.44 9.69
N TRP A 256 6.48 -7.20 10.79
CA TRP A 256 5.78 -8.48 10.84
C TRP A 256 4.51 -8.31 11.67
N SER A 257 3.37 -8.61 11.06
CA SER A 257 2.06 -8.51 11.72
C SER A 257 1.06 -9.53 11.22
N SER A 258 0.03 -9.77 12.02
CA SER A 258 -1.21 -10.34 11.51
C SER A 258 -1.92 -9.31 10.63
N CYS A 259 -2.48 -9.78 9.52
CA CYS A 259 -3.21 -9.00 8.53
C CYS A 259 -4.63 -9.55 8.38
N TYR A 260 -5.58 -8.69 8.07
CA TYR A 260 -7.01 -9.01 8.05
C TYR A 260 -7.65 -8.49 6.77
N ARG A 261 -8.34 -9.36 6.05
CA ARG A 261 -9.11 -8.98 4.85
C ARG A 261 -10.49 -9.61 4.89
N ARG A 262 -11.53 -8.91 4.52
CA ARG A 262 -12.89 -9.45 4.45
C ARG A 262 -13.12 -10.36 3.25
N GLU A 263 -12.28 -10.26 2.22
CA GLU A 263 -12.35 -11.04 1.00
C GLU A 263 -13.75 -11.00 0.36
N ALA A 264 -14.40 -9.83 0.41
CA ALA A 264 -15.78 -9.62 -0.03
C ALA A 264 -15.95 -9.85 -1.54
N GLY A 265 -14.96 -9.45 -2.34
CA GLY A 265 -14.94 -9.65 -3.79
C GLY A 265 -14.59 -11.06 -4.26
N ALA A 266 -14.24 -11.98 -3.34
CA ALA A 266 -13.71 -13.30 -3.66
C ALA A 266 -14.73 -14.45 -3.49
N ALA A 267 -16.02 -14.17 -3.64
CA ALA A 267 -17.07 -15.19 -3.54
C ALA A 267 -16.84 -16.31 -4.56
N GLY A 268 -16.66 -17.55 -4.06
CA GLY A 268 -16.41 -18.74 -4.89
C GLY A 268 -14.95 -18.94 -5.37
N LYS A 269 -14.06 -17.97 -5.19
CA LYS A 269 -12.64 -18.12 -5.54
C LYS A 269 -11.84 -18.67 -4.35
N ASP A 270 -10.93 -19.62 -4.60
CA ASP A 270 -10.01 -20.19 -3.61
C ASP A 270 -10.70 -20.54 -2.26
N THR A 271 -11.85 -21.22 -2.34
CA THR A 271 -12.65 -21.57 -1.14
C THR A 271 -12.05 -22.71 -0.32
N ARG A 272 -11.12 -23.46 -0.90
CA ARG A 272 -10.44 -24.61 -0.28
C ARG A 272 -9.06 -24.20 0.21
N GLY A 273 -8.75 -24.54 1.47
CA GLY A 273 -7.43 -24.38 2.05
C GLY A 273 -7.13 -22.98 2.60
N ILE A 274 -5.82 -22.68 2.69
CA ILE A 274 -5.30 -21.46 3.30
C ILE A 274 -4.70 -20.45 2.30
N ILE A 275 -5.04 -20.57 1.01
CA ILE A 275 -4.58 -19.66 -0.03
C ILE A 275 -5.22 -18.27 0.15
N ARG A 276 -6.53 -18.24 0.46
CA ARG A 276 -7.30 -17.01 0.63
C ARG A 276 -8.11 -17.06 1.93
N VAL A 277 -7.65 -16.33 2.93
CA VAL A 277 -8.13 -16.39 4.32
C VAL A 277 -8.35 -15.00 4.89
N HIS A 278 -9.22 -14.89 5.91
CA HIS A 278 -9.54 -13.61 6.56
C HIS A 278 -8.43 -13.08 7.47
N GLN A 279 -7.59 -13.98 7.97
CA GLN A 279 -6.46 -13.63 8.84
C GLN A 279 -5.23 -14.41 8.41
N PHE A 280 -4.10 -13.73 8.25
CA PHE A 280 -2.81 -14.31 7.87
C PHE A 280 -1.66 -13.46 8.43
N ASN A 281 -0.47 -14.05 8.52
CA ASN A 281 0.75 -13.34 8.88
C ASN A 281 1.48 -12.83 7.65
N LYS A 282 2.10 -11.65 7.76
CA LYS A 282 2.90 -11.05 6.70
C LYS A 282 4.12 -10.32 7.25
N ALA A 283 5.26 -10.53 6.61
CA ALA A 283 6.47 -9.74 6.78
C ALA A 283 6.57 -8.76 5.59
N GLU A 284 6.47 -7.47 5.88
CA GLU A 284 6.35 -6.39 4.88
C GLU A 284 7.49 -5.40 5.00
N MET A 285 8.21 -5.22 3.91
CA MET A 285 9.19 -4.14 3.73
C MET A 285 8.48 -2.83 3.45
N PHE A 286 8.98 -1.74 4.02
CA PHE A 286 8.54 -0.39 3.71
C PHE A 286 9.72 0.57 3.67
N VAL A 287 9.79 1.42 2.64
CA VAL A 287 10.91 2.34 2.45
C VAL A 287 10.41 3.75 2.20
N TYR A 288 11.04 4.72 2.88
CA TYR A 288 10.98 6.13 2.55
C TYR A 288 12.30 6.55 1.95
N CYS A 289 12.27 7.15 0.78
CA CYS A 289 13.48 7.57 0.08
C CYS A 289 13.28 8.87 -0.71
N GLN A 290 14.37 9.39 -1.23
CA GLN A 290 14.31 10.45 -2.23
C GLN A 290 13.67 9.91 -3.52
N VAL A 291 12.91 10.76 -4.22
CA VAL A 291 12.16 10.35 -5.42
C VAL A 291 13.06 9.74 -6.48
N GLU A 292 14.28 10.28 -6.61
CA GLU A 292 15.27 9.84 -7.58
C GLU A 292 15.85 8.45 -7.32
N GLN A 293 15.71 7.94 -6.09
CA GLN A 293 16.19 6.62 -5.68
C GLN A 293 15.11 5.52 -5.79
N ALA A 294 13.84 5.92 -6.01
CA ALA A 294 12.71 5.01 -5.86
C ALA A 294 12.75 3.81 -6.84
N GLU A 295 13.16 4.01 -8.08
CA GLU A 295 13.24 2.92 -9.07
C GLU A 295 14.32 1.90 -8.71
N GLU A 296 15.51 2.36 -8.33
CA GLU A 296 16.61 1.47 -7.90
C GLU A 296 16.22 0.67 -6.65
N ILE A 297 15.60 1.34 -5.67
CA ILE A 297 15.16 0.69 -4.43
C ILE A 297 14.05 -0.33 -4.72
N HIS A 298 13.16 -0.04 -5.67
CA HIS A 298 12.12 -0.99 -6.09
C HIS A 298 12.72 -2.29 -6.61
N GLU A 299 13.75 -2.19 -7.47
CA GLU A 299 14.49 -3.35 -7.97
C GLU A 299 15.24 -4.11 -6.87
N GLN A 300 15.83 -3.39 -5.89
CA GLN A 300 16.46 -4.01 -4.72
C GLN A 300 15.45 -4.79 -3.89
N MET A 301 14.26 -4.24 -3.64
CA MET A 301 13.20 -4.92 -2.89
C MET A 301 12.70 -6.17 -3.62
N ARG A 302 12.48 -6.09 -4.94
CA ARG A 302 12.15 -7.25 -5.78
C ARG A 302 13.22 -8.34 -5.69
N ALA A 303 14.50 -7.97 -5.72
CA ALA A 303 15.59 -8.93 -5.61
C ALA A 303 15.59 -9.68 -4.27
N LEU A 304 15.19 -9.03 -3.16
CA LEU A 304 15.04 -9.69 -1.86
C LEU A 304 13.85 -10.67 -1.85
N GLU A 305 12.76 -10.33 -2.50
CA GLU A 305 11.62 -11.24 -2.67
C GLU A 305 12.03 -12.50 -3.44
N GLU A 306 12.79 -12.32 -4.53
CA GLU A 306 13.31 -13.42 -5.31
C GLU A 306 14.32 -14.28 -4.52
N GLU A 307 15.17 -13.67 -3.71
CA GLU A 307 16.09 -14.40 -2.84
C GLU A 307 15.35 -15.29 -1.84
N MET A 308 14.22 -14.81 -1.28
CA MET A 308 13.36 -15.61 -0.41
C MET A 308 12.79 -16.84 -1.16
N LEU A 309 12.29 -16.66 -2.39
CA LEU A 309 11.78 -17.77 -3.22
C LEU A 309 12.84 -18.81 -3.53
N GLN A 310 14.04 -18.34 -3.88
CA GLN A 310 15.19 -19.23 -4.16
C GLN A 310 15.63 -20.00 -2.91
N LYS A 311 15.70 -19.34 -1.72
CA LYS A 311 15.99 -19.99 -0.45
C LYS A 311 14.95 -21.04 -0.06
N CYS A 312 13.70 -20.85 -0.47
CA CYS A 312 12.63 -21.83 -0.28
C CYS A 312 12.61 -22.94 -1.37
N GLY A 313 13.48 -22.87 -2.38
CA GLY A 313 13.55 -23.85 -3.46
C GLY A 313 12.27 -23.93 -4.30
N LEU A 314 11.61 -22.80 -4.52
CA LEU A 314 10.39 -22.70 -5.31
C LEU A 314 10.70 -22.28 -6.74
N ALA A 315 10.08 -22.91 -7.73
CA ALA A 315 10.03 -22.41 -9.09
C ALA A 315 9.06 -21.23 -9.14
N TYR A 316 9.46 -20.12 -9.78
CA TYR A 316 8.66 -18.90 -9.80
C TYR A 316 8.85 -18.12 -11.09
N ARG A 317 7.93 -17.19 -11.33
CA ARG A 317 8.07 -16.13 -12.34
C ARG A 317 7.95 -14.76 -11.71
N VAL A 318 8.54 -13.76 -12.36
CA VAL A 318 8.40 -12.36 -12.02
C VAL A 318 7.59 -11.70 -13.12
N ILE A 319 6.54 -10.99 -12.74
CA ILE A 319 5.68 -10.25 -13.67
C ILE A 319 5.71 -8.76 -13.38
N ASP A 320 5.61 -7.97 -14.45
CA ASP A 320 5.30 -6.54 -14.39
C ASP A 320 3.79 -6.40 -14.53
N THR A 321 3.14 -5.96 -13.48
CA THR A 321 1.68 -5.93 -13.38
C THR A 321 1.10 -4.85 -14.27
N ALA A 322 0.02 -5.16 -15.00
CA ALA A 322 -0.64 -4.19 -15.86
C ALA A 322 -1.33 -3.07 -15.07
N ALA A 323 -1.42 -1.91 -15.67
CA ALA A 323 -1.90 -0.67 -15.04
C ALA A 323 -3.31 -0.80 -14.44
N GLY A 324 -4.19 -1.60 -15.03
CA GLY A 324 -5.57 -1.80 -14.54
C GLY A 324 -5.65 -2.65 -13.28
N ASP A 325 -4.63 -3.47 -12.99
CA ASP A 325 -4.52 -4.27 -11.76
C ASP A 325 -3.72 -3.58 -10.65
N LEU A 326 -3.13 -2.43 -10.91
CA LEU A 326 -2.42 -1.67 -9.89
C LEU A 326 -3.37 -1.15 -8.80
N GLY A 327 -2.97 -1.30 -7.54
CA GLY A 327 -3.61 -0.61 -6.43
C GLY A 327 -3.59 0.92 -6.60
N THR A 328 -4.50 1.62 -5.92
CA THR A 328 -4.68 3.08 -6.04
C THR A 328 -3.38 3.87 -5.83
N SER A 329 -2.53 3.45 -4.91
CA SER A 329 -1.27 4.14 -4.56
C SER A 329 -0.10 3.75 -5.44
N ALA A 330 -0.10 2.58 -6.08
CA ALA A 330 1.02 2.08 -6.85
C ALA A 330 1.16 2.80 -8.20
N ALA A 331 2.38 3.22 -8.54
CA ALA A 331 2.76 3.73 -9.85
C ALA A 331 3.37 2.64 -10.74
N ARG A 332 3.93 1.60 -10.15
CA ARG A 332 4.38 0.33 -10.75
C ARG A 332 4.39 -0.76 -9.68
N LYS A 333 4.09 -1.98 -10.07
CA LYS A 333 4.08 -3.15 -9.19
C LYS A 333 4.73 -4.34 -9.90
N PHE A 334 5.58 -5.07 -9.20
CA PHE A 334 6.06 -6.38 -9.61
C PHE A 334 5.49 -7.43 -8.67
N ASP A 335 5.02 -8.55 -9.23
CA ASP A 335 4.63 -9.71 -8.47
C ASP A 335 5.61 -10.86 -8.74
N CYS A 336 5.97 -11.58 -7.68
CA CYS A 336 6.66 -12.84 -7.80
C CYS A 336 5.67 -13.96 -7.48
N GLU A 337 5.43 -14.81 -8.47
CA GLU A 337 4.46 -15.88 -8.42
C GLU A 337 5.16 -17.23 -8.40
N ALA A 338 4.90 -18.07 -7.40
CA ALA A 338 5.44 -19.42 -7.34
C ALA A 338 4.48 -20.43 -7.98
N TRP A 339 5.07 -21.49 -8.54
CA TRP A 339 4.31 -22.60 -9.07
C TRP A 339 3.63 -23.39 -7.95
N VAL A 340 2.34 -23.62 -8.08
CA VAL A 340 1.53 -24.45 -7.16
C VAL A 340 1.13 -25.73 -7.89
N PRO A 341 1.75 -26.87 -7.55
CA PRO A 341 1.64 -28.12 -8.31
C PRO A 341 0.21 -28.61 -8.55
N THR A 342 -0.64 -28.57 -7.53
CA THR A 342 -2.01 -29.09 -7.64
C THR A 342 -2.96 -28.15 -8.39
N GLN A 343 -2.55 -26.91 -8.59
CA GLN A 343 -3.30 -25.93 -9.39
C GLN A 343 -2.79 -25.80 -10.82
N ASP A 344 -1.65 -26.42 -11.12
CA ASP A 344 -0.98 -26.36 -12.42
C ASP A 344 -0.82 -24.92 -12.93
N THR A 345 -0.48 -24.00 -12.01
CA THR A 345 -0.36 -22.56 -12.31
C THR A 345 0.58 -21.85 -11.33
N TYR A 346 1.02 -20.67 -11.75
CA TYR A 346 1.71 -19.72 -10.88
C TYR A 346 0.72 -18.95 -10.01
N ARG A 347 1.09 -18.74 -8.74
CA ARG A 347 0.28 -17.99 -7.75
C ARG A 347 1.14 -16.93 -7.08
N GLU A 348 0.64 -15.72 -7.02
CA GLU A 348 1.28 -14.62 -6.31
C GLU A 348 1.58 -15.00 -4.86
N LEU A 349 2.85 -15.00 -4.48
CA LEU A 349 3.30 -15.14 -3.10
C LEU A 349 3.75 -13.82 -2.51
N THR A 350 4.29 -12.94 -3.34
CA THR A 350 4.88 -11.68 -2.91
C THR A 350 4.74 -10.62 -4.01
N SER A 351 4.68 -9.38 -3.61
CA SER A 351 4.48 -8.23 -4.48
C SER A 351 5.20 -7.01 -3.92
N THR A 352 5.81 -6.21 -4.80
CA THR A 352 6.45 -4.94 -4.42
C THR A 352 5.95 -3.80 -5.28
N SER A 353 5.69 -2.64 -4.66
CA SER A 353 5.13 -1.46 -5.30
C SER A 353 5.96 -0.21 -5.07
N ASN A 354 6.17 0.55 -6.14
CA ASN A 354 6.63 1.94 -6.06
C ASN A 354 5.41 2.85 -6.03
N CYS A 355 5.19 3.52 -4.91
CA CYS A 355 4.09 4.46 -4.72
C CYS A 355 4.45 5.91 -5.04
N THR A 356 5.68 6.16 -5.49
CA THR A 356 6.19 7.51 -5.70
C THR A 356 5.87 8.43 -4.52
N THR A 357 5.37 9.65 -4.75
CA THR A 357 5.03 10.58 -3.67
C THR A 357 3.58 10.49 -3.19
N TYR A 358 2.80 9.52 -3.66
CA TYR A 358 1.35 9.49 -3.47
C TYR A 358 0.93 9.40 -2.00
N GLN A 359 1.48 8.45 -1.26
CA GLN A 359 1.19 8.26 0.17
C GLN A 359 1.79 9.38 1.01
N ALA A 360 3.04 9.77 0.73
CA ALA A 360 3.73 10.82 1.45
C ALA A 360 3.01 12.17 1.35
N ARG A 361 2.40 12.50 0.19
CA ARG A 361 1.57 13.71 0.05
C ARG A 361 0.30 13.67 0.89
N ARG A 362 -0.33 12.52 1.04
CA ARG A 362 -1.53 12.34 1.87
C ARG A 362 -1.21 12.42 3.35
N LEU A 363 -0.07 11.82 3.75
CA LEU A 363 0.38 11.73 5.13
C LEU A 363 1.30 12.90 5.53
N ASN A 364 1.49 13.89 4.63
CA ASN A 364 2.32 15.07 4.85
C ASN A 364 3.77 14.74 5.26
N ILE A 365 4.35 13.69 4.66
CA ILE A 365 5.71 13.25 4.90
C ILE A 365 6.63 13.88 3.87
N ARG A 366 7.65 14.59 4.32
CA ARG A 366 8.52 15.40 3.47
C ARG A 366 9.98 15.17 3.83
N GLU A 367 10.87 15.53 2.93
CA GLU A 367 12.29 15.72 3.20
C GLU A 367 12.68 17.18 3.01
N ARG A 368 13.82 17.56 3.55
CA ARG A 368 14.49 18.81 3.23
C ARG A 368 15.57 18.55 2.19
N THR A 369 15.46 19.17 1.02
CA THR A 369 16.52 19.09 0.00
C THR A 369 17.77 19.79 0.48
N ALA A 370 18.93 19.39 -0.02
CA ALA A 370 20.19 20.02 0.30
C ALA A 370 20.19 21.53 -0.06
N ASP A 371 20.97 22.30 0.69
CA ASP A 371 21.24 23.67 0.33
C ASP A 371 22.03 23.71 -0.99
N THR A 372 21.68 24.63 -1.87
CA THR A 372 22.35 24.83 -3.16
C THR A 372 23.06 26.18 -3.18
N MET A 373 24.17 26.30 -3.92
CA MET A 373 24.78 27.58 -4.23
C MET A 373 24.28 28.08 -5.60
N ASP A 374 23.89 29.35 -5.69
CA ASP A 374 23.65 29.97 -6.98
C ASP A 374 24.97 30.39 -7.65
N ASP A 375 24.87 30.81 -8.94
CA ASP A 375 26.06 31.21 -9.75
C ASP A 375 26.82 32.41 -9.16
N ALA A 376 26.20 33.17 -8.25
CA ALA A 376 26.80 34.30 -7.54
C ALA A 376 27.42 33.88 -6.18
N GLY A 377 27.41 32.57 -5.81
CA GLY A 377 27.97 32.04 -4.56
C GLY A 377 27.08 32.23 -3.34
N ASN A 378 25.79 32.61 -3.50
CA ASN A 378 24.86 32.71 -2.38
C ASN A 378 24.25 31.35 -2.07
N VAL A 379 24.18 31.00 -0.77
CA VAL A 379 23.53 29.79 -0.31
C VAL A 379 22.01 29.95 -0.40
N ARG A 380 21.37 29.13 -1.22
CA ARG A 380 19.92 28.96 -1.23
C ARG A 380 19.57 27.76 -0.34
N LYS A 381 18.82 28.03 0.72
CA LYS A 381 18.34 26.98 1.62
C LYS A 381 17.44 26.00 0.90
N GLY A 382 17.66 24.73 1.18
CA GLY A 382 16.85 23.63 0.68
C GLY A 382 15.37 23.82 1.00
N ARG A 383 14.53 23.38 0.07
CA ARG A 383 13.07 23.40 0.22
C ARG A 383 12.59 22.05 0.75
N THR A 384 11.39 22.01 1.30
CA THR A 384 10.74 20.75 1.64
C THR A 384 9.98 20.21 0.42
N ARG A 385 10.10 18.90 0.17
CA ARG A 385 9.33 18.17 -0.84
C ARG A 385 8.84 16.83 -0.30
N ALA A 386 7.79 16.26 -0.90
CA ALA A 386 7.32 14.94 -0.53
C ALA A 386 8.39 13.88 -0.86
N VAL A 387 8.54 12.87 0.02
CA VAL A 387 9.39 11.71 -0.21
C VAL A 387 8.69 10.69 -1.10
N ALA A 388 9.43 9.73 -1.66
CA ALA A 388 8.85 8.53 -2.25
C ALA A 388 8.65 7.46 -1.16
N THR A 389 7.62 6.63 -1.35
CA THR A 389 7.35 5.44 -0.54
C THR A 389 7.30 4.20 -1.40
N LEU A 390 7.80 3.09 -0.85
CA LEU A 390 7.75 1.77 -1.48
C LEU A 390 7.34 0.74 -0.43
N ASN A 391 6.61 -0.27 -0.86
CA ASN A 391 6.27 -1.43 -0.05
C ASN A 391 6.61 -2.72 -0.79
N GLY A 392 6.81 -3.81 -0.04
CA GLY A 392 7.08 -5.12 -0.63
C GLY A 392 6.97 -6.23 0.39
N THR A 393 6.35 -7.33 -0.01
CA THR A 393 6.12 -8.49 0.82
C THR A 393 7.32 -9.43 0.77
N LEU A 394 7.92 -9.81 1.91
CA LEU A 394 8.95 -10.84 1.95
C LEU A 394 8.40 -12.24 2.22
N ALA A 395 7.37 -12.35 3.04
CA ALA A 395 6.76 -13.63 3.36
C ALA A 395 5.32 -13.46 3.81
N THR A 396 4.48 -14.44 3.49
CA THR A 396 3.10 -14.55 4.00
C THR A 396 2.77 -15.98 4.36
N THR A 397 1.67 -16.19 5.09
CA THR A 397 1.12 -17.53 5.35
C THR A 397 0.92 -18.34 4.04
N ARG A 398 0.61 -17.70 2.91
CA ARG A 398 0.40 -18.36 1.60
C ARG A 398 1.65 -19.14 1.13
N TRP A 399 2.85 -18.71 1.51
CA TRP A 399 4.08 -19.43 1.19
C TRP A 399 4.09 -20.86 1.76
N VAL A 400 3.41 -21.10 2.87
CA VAL A 400 3.27 -22.44 3.45
C VAL A 400 2.62 -23.39 2.45
N VAL A 401 1.63 -22.91 1.68
CA VAL A 401 0.98 -23.71 0.62
C VAL A 401 2.00 -24.16 -0.43
N ALA A 402 2.75 -23.21 -0.99
CA ALA A 402 3.73 -23.50 -2.03
C ALA A 402 4.85 -24.44 -1.52
N ILE A 403 5.30 -24.24 -0.27
CA ILE A 403 6.34 -25.09 0.36
C ILE A 403 5.81 -26.52 0.59
N LEU A 404 4.62 -26.68 1.14
CA LEU A 404 4.04 -28.00 1.39
C LEU A 404 3.84 -28.77 0.07
N GLU A 405 3.22 -28.14 -0.91
CA GLU A 405 2.92 -28.79 -2.19
C GLU A 405 4.16 -29.08 -3.03
N THR A 406 5.15 -28.16 -3.06
CA THR A 406 6.40 -28.38 -3.81
C THR A 406 7.30 -29.45 -3.19
N HIS A 407 7.41 -29.47 -1.85
CA HIS A 407 8.40 -30.30 -1.15
C HIS A 407 7.83 -31.59 -0.55
N GLN A 408 6.57 -31.94 -0.86
CA GLN A 408 5.96 -33.20 -0.43
C GLN A 408 6.73 -34.42 -0.95
N GLN A 409 6.65 -35.51 -0.18
CA GLN A 409 7.24 -36.81 -0.54
C GLN A 409 6.13 -37.82 -0.83
N PRO A 410 6.43 -38.96 -1.50
CA PRO A 410 5.42 -39.97 -1.82
C PRO A 410 4.64 -40.48 -0.62
N ASP A 411 5.28 -40.53 0.54
CA ASP A 411 4.66 -40.96 1.82
C ASP A 411 3.79 -39.90 2.50
N GLY A 412 3.76 -38.67 1.96
CA GLY A 412 3.02 -37.53 2.49
C GLY A 412 3.80 -36.69 3.50
N SER A 413 5.04 -37.06 3.82
CA SER A 413 5.95 -36.19 4.56
C SER A 413 6.40 -35.00 3.70
N VAL A 414 6.95 -33.96 4.31
CA VAL A 414 7.40 -32.76 3.61
C VAL A 414 8.87 -32.49 3.92
N ARG A 415 9.72 -32.42 2.90
CA ARG A 415 11.11 -32.01 3.05
C ARG A 415 11.17 -30.50 3.38
N ILE A 416 11.90 -30.14 4.41
CA ILE A 416 12.10 -28.75 4.79
C ILE A 416 13.21 -28.14 3.91
N PRO A 417 12.96 -27.02 3.21
CA PRO A 417 13.99 -26.26 2.50
C PRO A 417 15.21 -26.00 3.40
N GLU A 418 16.40 -26.17 2.87
CA GLU A 418 17.64 -26.12 3.65
C GLU A 418 17.78 -24.82 4.44
N ALA A 419 17.45 -23.70 3.83
CA ALA A 419 17.52 -22.38 4.44
C ALA A 419 16.57 -22.21 5.63
N LEU A 420 15.48 -23.00 5.72
CA LEU A 420 14.52 -22.94 6.84
C LEU A 420 14.89 -23.87 8.00
N ARG A 421 15.77 -24.88 7.78
CA ARG A 421 16.14 -25.87 8.80
C ARG A 421 16.68 -25.28 10.11
N PRO A 422 17.56 -24.22 10.08
CA PRO A 422 18.05 -23.61 11.31
C PRO A 422 16.90 -23.08 12.19
N TYR A 423 15.87 -22.50 11.59
CA TYR A 423 14.68 -21.99 12.29
C TYR A 423 13.71 -23.08 12.71
N MET A 424 13.83 -24.28 12.10
CA MET A 424 13.07 -25.47 12.44
C MET A 424 13.78 -26.37 13.46
N GLY A 425 14.86 -25.88 14.09
CA GLY A 425 15.66 -26.62 15.07
C GLY A 425 16.49 -27.74 14.44
N GLY A 426 16.87 -27.59 13.19
CA GLY A 426 17.68 -28.55 12.42
C GLY A 426 16.86 -29.70 11.81
N ALA A 427 15.52 -29.68 11.94
CA ALA A 427 14.68 -30.70 11.31
C ALA A 427 14.80 -30.63 9.78
N GLU A 428 14.90 -31.79 9.11
CA GLU A 428 14.99 -31.90 7.67
C GLU A 428 13.66 -32.25 7.00
N VAL A 429 12.76 -32.87 7.75
CA VAL A 429 11.47 -33.38 7.27
C VAL A 429 10.38 -33.11 8.30
N ILE A 430 9.20 -32.76 7.83
CA ILE A 430 7.96 -32.80 8.62
C ILE A 430 7.33 -34.19 8.39
N PRO A 431 7.31 -35.07 9.39
CA PRO A 431 6.79 -36.42 9.21
C PRO A 431 5.26 -36.49 9.17
N VAL A 432 4.71 -37.52 8.61
CA VAL A 432 3.31 -37.95 8.78
C VAL A 432 3.08 -38.39 10.25
N VAL A 433 1.91 -38.05 10.82
CA VAL A 433 1.52 -38.36 12.20
C VAL A 433 0.52 -39.50 12.29
#